data_33862d9e2518d4adbea840abfe8f01db
#
_entry.id   33862d9e2518d4adbea840abfe8f01db
#
_cell.length_a   1.000
_cell.length_b   1.000
_cell.length_c   1.000
_cell.angle_alpha   90.00
_cell.angle_beta   90.00
_cell.angle_gamma   90.00
#
_symmetry.space_group_name_H-M   'P 1'
#
loop_
_entity.id
_entity.type
_entity.pdbx_description
1 polymer ?
#
loop_
_entity_poly.entity_id
_entity_poly.type
_entity_poly.pdbx_seq_one_letter_code
_entity_poly.pdbx_strand_id
1 'polypeptide(L)'
;MRDARPPCWRIPIAGIILLMLLVGAAAPPTTAPSTQPILTPQDLATLQQLETGNWRQRQSIQQQLFRRGVGDMPIVAAMLDHTRNPEARARLTAALKEMEQARRMGASLVTLHFKNAPAKTVYASLFDQAWAPLKSNPADLLDSLAPVSIEADHEPFWAVMQRLESATDLGMDRPAGEYVLRHGATVVGGPQKLSGGFLVVLRSVRPFVMGNPGGKLDKYFWLDLSVYPEPKLNVQMLNPLVKIDQATDDHGNALDQRPEMTSLQNNVPPGAYQVSLCMMGPEKNPGSHLVHFRATLNASVALEWSRFDIDNLPAAKPQSIDVNGLPLRFTGCQKANGQNGYQVSFETPQDPQNRFQQVMLSAPSMRVLDANGRELQCFSSTTSQNPAVGNTMAYTFGGQMGQGVPKRLVWDIPTVVHVLDIPVDFKGLNLDFANGVDPAH
;
A
#
# COMPACT_ATOMS: atom_id res chain seq x y z
N MET A 1 -15.61 -62.37 -8.79
CA MET A 1 -14.50 -63.06 -9.51
C MET A 1 -13.30 -62.16 -9.55
N ARG A 2 -12.23 -62.65 -8.98
CA ARG A 2 -10.78 -62.25 -9.05
C ARG A 2 -10.40 -60.89 -8.46
N ASP A 3 -9.91 -60.99 -7.21
CA ASP A 3 -8.94 -60.15 -6.55
C ASP A 3 -7.64 -60.01 -7.39
N ALA A 4 -7.10 -58.78 -7.46
CA ALA A 4 -5.72 -58.58 -7.84
C ALA A 4 -5.11 -57.49 -6.91
N ARG A 5 -4.36 -57.94 -5.92
CA ARG A 5 -3.49 -57.10 -5.08
C ARG A 5 -2.18 -56.86 -5.83
N PRO A 6 -1.59 -55.64 -5.79
CA PRO A 6 -0.26 -55.39 -6.31
C PRO A 6 0.83 -55.81 -5.30
N PRO A 7 2.02 -56.18 -5.76
CA PRO A 7 3.09 -56.76 -4.96
C PRO A 7 3.88 -55.75 -4.16
N CYS A 8 4.24 -56.17 -2.94
CA CYS A 8 5.21 -55.50 -2.08
C CYS A 8 6.62 -55.56 -2.67
N TRP A 9 7.20 -54.40 -2.93
CA TRP A 9 8.64 -54.29 -3.20
C TRP A 9 9.41 -54.10 -1.89
N ARG A 10 10.22 -55.12 -1.51
CA ARG A 10 11.23 -55.02 -0.48
C ARG A 10 12.48 -54.38 -1.09
N ILE A 11 12.95 -53.30 -0.46
CA ILE A 11 14.26 -52.69 -0.76
C ILE A 11 15.27 -53.26 0.23
N PRO A 12 16.42 -53.79 -0.22
CA PRO A 12 17.46 -54.26 0.68
C PRO A 12 18.30 -53.09 1.21
N ILE A 13 18.52 -53.10 2.52
CA ILE A 13 19.47 -52.23 3.21
C ILE A 13 20.88 -52.86 3.06
N ALA A 14 21.74 -52.18 2.29
CA ALA A 14 23.18 -52.42 2.39
C ALA A 14 23.96 -51.21 1.82
N GLY A 15 24.88 -50.70 2.60
CA GLY A 15 25.95 -49.83 2.13
C GLY A 15 26.01 -48.45 2.75
N ILE A 16 26.44 -48.38 4.02
CA ILE A 16 26.94 -47.15 4.63
C ILE A 16 28.35 -46.92 4.08
N ILE A 17 28.49 -45.99 3.11
CA ILE A 17 29.78 -45.41 2.76
C ILE A 17 29.88 -44.06 3.46
N LEU A 18 30.76 -44.02 4.46
CA LEU A 18 31.15 -42.84 5.22
C LEU A 18 32.02 -41.94 4.30
N LEU A 19 31.40 -41.00 3.60
CA LEU A 19 32.13 -39.98 2.87
C LEU A 19 32.29 -38.79 3.80
N MET A 20 33.44 -38.61 4.42
CA MET A 20 33.82 -37.39 5.12
C MET A 20 33.96 -36.26 4.08
N LEU A 21 32.89 -35.50 3.88
CA LEU A 21 32.95 -34.21 3.23
C LEU A 21 33.54 -33.21 4.23
N LEU A 22 34.73 -32.73 3.96
CA LEU A 22 35.30 -31.51 4.52
C LEU A 22 34.33 -30.35 4.19
N VAL A 23 33.41 -30.11 5.11
CA VAL A 23 32.64 -28.86 5.10
C VAL A 23 33.62 -27.75 5.51
N GLY A 24 34.16 -27.05 4.54
CA GLY A 24 34.83 -25.81 4.78
C GLY A 24 33.86 -24.91 5.54
N ALA A 25 34.15 -24.62 6.79
CA ALA A 25 33.42 -23.63 7.57
C ALA A 25 33.55 -22.29 6.86
N ALA A 26 32.51 -21.91 6.09
CA ALA A 26 32.32 -20.54 5.67
C ALA A 26 32.27 -19.71 6.96
N ALA A 27 33.23 -18.83 7.13
CA ALA A 27 33.23 -17.88 8.24
C ALA A 27 31.83 -17.20 8.24
N PRO A 28 31.18 -17.04 9.40
CA PRO A 28 29.92 -16.30 9.46
C PRO A 28 30.18 -14.90 8.89
N PRO A 29 29.21 -14.32 8.14
CA PRO A 29 29.38 -12.97 7.64
C PRO A 29 29.72 -12.09 8.83
N THR A 30 30.88 -11.43 8.73
CA THR A 30 31.34 -10.48 9.74
C THR A 30 30.30 -9.38 9.73
N THR A 31 29.40 -9.38 10.70
CA THR A 31 28.54 -8.24 10.99
C THR A 31 29.48 -7.07 11.20
N ALA A 32 29.46 -6.11 10.25
CA ALA A 32 30.18 -4.88 10.41
C ALA A 32 29.82 -4.32 11.79
N PRO A 33 30.78 -3.90 12.61
CA PRO A 33 30.48 -3.34 13.90
C PRO A 33 29.54 -2.17 13.66
N SER A 34 28.33 -2.22 14.27
CA SER A 34 27.42 -1.10 14.27
C SER A 34 28.12 0.02 15.02
N THR A 35 28.78 0.92 14.31
CA THR A 35 29.38 2.10 14.87
C THR A 35 28.21 2.94 15.39
N GLN A 36 28.01 2.94 16.70
CA GLN A 36 27.04 3.83 17.31
C GLN A 36 27.38 5.26 16.86
N PRO A 37 26.41 6.05 16.42
CA PRO A 37 26.68 7.41 15.98
C PRO A 37 27.29 8.20 17.15
N ILE A 38 28.40 8.87 16.89
CA ILE A 38 29.07 9.72 17.86
C ILE A 38 28.26 11.02 17.93
N LEU A 39 27.73 11.35 19.12
CA LEU A 39 27.03 12.61 19.35
C LEU A 39 27.98 13.78 19.19
N THR A 40 27.59 14.74 18.38
CA THR A 40 28.36 15.99 18.22
C THR A 40 28.21 16.91 19.44
N PRO A 41 29.06 17.91 19.64
CA PRO A 41 28.88 18.92 20.69
C PRO A 41 27.50 19.63 20.62
N GLN A 42 26.97 19.81 19.40
CA GLN A 42 25.63 20.39 19.18
C GLN A 42 24.52 19.45 19.65
N ASP A 43 24.66 18.15 19.44
CA ASP A 43 23.70 17.16 19.91
C ASP A 43 23.68 17.06 21.43
N LEU A 44 24.84 17.12 22.06
CA LEU A 44 24.96 17.15 23.51
C LEU A 44 24.36 18.44 24.11
N ALA A 45 24.56 19.60 23.47
CA ALA A 45 23.90 20.84 23.88
C ALA A 45 22.38 20.78 23.73
N THR A 46 21.89 20.16 22.67
CA THR A 46 20.46 19.91 22.44
C THR A 46 19.89 19.01 23.54
N LEU A 47 20.61 17.94 23.90
CA LEU A 47 20.23 17.05 25.00
C LEU A 47 20.19 17.78 26.35
N GLN A 48 21.21 18.57 26.66
CA GLN A 48 21.26 19.38 27.88
C GLN A 48 20.08 20.35 27.99
N GLN A 49 19.68 20.97 26.89
CA GLN A 49 18.50 21.84 26.86
C GLN A 49 17.21 21.07 27.05
N LEU A 50 17.07 19.82 26.57
CA LEU A 50 15.94 18.94 26.87
C LEU A 50 15.88 18.60 28.37
N GLU A 51 17.02 18.44 29.03
CA GLU A 51 17.10 18.09 30.46
C GLU A 51 16.81 19.26 31.37
N THR A 52 17.37 20.45 31.08
CA THR A 52 17.36 21.61 31.98
C THR A 52 16.44 22.75 31.57
N GLY A 53 16.01 22.77 30.31
CA GLY A 53 15.16 23.83 29.76
C GLY A 53 13.77 23.91 30.37
N ASN A 54 13.10 25.05 30.22
CA ASN A 54 11.68 25.16 30.58
C ASN A 54 10.78 24.42 29.55
N TRP A 55 9.48 24.29 29.86
CA TRP A 55 8.53 23.52 29.03
C TRP A 55 8.51 23.98 27.57
N ARG A 56 8.51 25.31 27.31
CA ARG A 56 8.47 25.86 25.96
C ARG A 56 9.74 25.54 25.17
N GLN A 57 10.90 25.62 25.81
CA GLN A 57 12.18 25.25 25.20
C GLN A 57 12.20 23.77 24.84
N ARG A 58 11.82 22.89 25.74
CA ARG A 58 11.76 21.45 25.49
C ARG A 58 10.81 21.10 24.35
N GLN A 59 9.64 21.76 24.28
CA GLN A 59 8.68 21.58 23.18
C GLN A 59 9.29 22.01 21.82
N SER A 60 9.94 23.17 21.79
CA SER A 60 10.62 23.66 20.58
C SER A 60 11.71 22.69 20.11
N ILE A 61 12.51 22.17 21.03
CA ILE A 61 13.59 21.22 20.71
C ILE A 61 13.01 19.89 20.18
N GLN A 62 11.98 19.36 20.78
CA GLN A 62 11.32 18.15 20.27
C GLN A 62 10.85 18.35 18.82
N GLN A 63 10.25 19.50 18.50
CA GLN A 63 9.88 19.84 17.12
C GLN A 63 11.08 20.00 16.18
N GLN A 64 12.17 20.59 16.68
CA GLN A 64 13.40 20.71 15.90
C GLN A 64 14.02 19.32 15.57
N LEU A 65 14.05 18.41 16.56
CA LEU A 65 14.52 17.05 16.35
C LEU A 65 13.70 16.34 15.29
N PHE A 66 12.36 16.44 15.35
CA PHE A 66 11.50 15.88 14.33
C PHE A 66 11.78 16.46 12.93
N ARG A 67 12.02 17.78 12.84
CA ARG A 67 12.35 18.45 11.55
C ARG A 67 13.69 18.06 10.96
N ARG A 68 14.62 17.51 11.75
CA ARG A 68 15.89 16.97 11.21
C ARG A 68 15.65 15.80 10.25
N GLY A 69 14.51 15.15 10.35
CA GLY A 69 14.09 14.08 9.44
C GLY A 69 14.61 12.70 9.84
N VAL A 70 14.20 11.73 9.06
CA VAL A 70 14.41 10.30 9.33
C VAL A 70 15.90 9.91 9.39
N GLY A 71 16.77 10.61 8.66
CA GLY A 71 18.22 10.35 8.66
C GLY A 71 18.88 10.52 10.03
N ASP A 72 18.32 11.37 10.90
CA ASP A 72 18.87 11.64 12.24
C ASP A 72 18.32 10.69 13.32
N MET A 73 17.48 9.71 12.99
CA MET A 73 16.96 8.72 13.96
C MET A 73 18.08 8.03 14.78
N PRO A 74 19.21 7.60 14.19
CA PRO A 74 20.30 7.01 14.97
C PRO A 74 20.89 7.98 16.00
N ILE A 75 20.99 9.28 15.68
CA ILE A 75 21.49 10.33 16.58
C ILE A 75 20.51 10.53 17.74
N VAL A 76 19.19 10.61 17.45
CA VAL A 76 18.16 10.76 18.48
C VAL A 76 18.07 9.51 19.38
N ALA A 77 18.29 8.31 18.83
CA ALA A 77 18.41 7.08 19.61
C ALA A 77 19.64 7.11 20.54
N ALA A 78 20.80 7.55 20.04
CA ALA A 78 22.00 7.73 20.87
C ALA A 78 21.79 8.76 21.99
N MET A 79 21.07 9.87 21.72
CA MET A 79 20.69 10.83 22.76
C MET A 79 19.81 10.16 23.84
N LEU A 80 18.85 9.31 23.44
CA LEU A 80 18.00 8.57 24.37
C LEU A 80 18.78 7.64 25.29
N ASP A 81 19.84 7.01 24.78
CA ASP A 81 20.71 6.15 25.56
C ASP A 81 21.62 6.94 26.54
N HIS A 82 21.98 8.18 26.18
CA HIS A 82 22.84 9.04 27.01
C HIS A 82 22.12 9.73 28.17
N THR A 83 20.79 9.92 28.08
CA THR A 83 20.06 10.61 29.13
C THR A 83 19.41 9.69 30.15
N ARG A 84 19.44 10.09 31.42
CA ARG A 84 18.68 9.48 32.52
C ARG A 84 17.49 10.34 32.96
N ASN A 85 17.35 11.54 32.44
CA ASN A 85 16.27 12.45 32.76
C ASN A 85 14.93 11.90 32.23
N PRO A 86 13.92 11.61 33.06
CA PRO A 86 12.67 10.98 32.60
C PRO A 86 11.90 11.80 31.56
N GLU A 87 11.88 13.13 31.72
CA GLU A 87 11.19 14.04 30.80
C GLU A 87 11.90 14.10 29.45
N ALA A 88 13.24 14.19 29.42
CA ALA A 88 14.03 14.15 28.20
C ALA A 88 13.83 12.80 27.47
N ARG A 89 13.85 11.69 28.21
CA ARG A 89 13.57 10.35 27.66
C ARG A 89 12.19 10.28 27.02
N ALA A 90 11.15 10.75 27.69
CA ALA A 90 9.79 10.73 27.16
C ALA A 90 9.69 11.52 25.84
N ARG A 91 10.33 12.68 25.75
CA ARG A 91 10.32 13.52 24.53
C ARG A 91 11.15 12.95 23.40
N LEU A 92 12.31 12.36 23.67
CA LEU A 92 13.12 11.67 22.66
C LEU A 92 12.41 10.43 22.13
N THR A 93 11.74 9.66 23.01
CA THR A 93 10.93 8.52 22.58
C THR A 93 9.76 8.96 21.70
N ALA A 94 9.09 10.06 22.06
CA ALA A 94 8.03 10.62 21.21
C ALA A 94 8.56 11.08 19.85
N ALA A 95 9.71 11.78 19.82
CA ALA A 95 10.34 12.21 18.57
C ALA A 95 10.73 11.01 17.70
N LEU A 96 11.34 9.96 18.27
CA LEU A 96 11.65 8.73 17.54
C LEU A 96 10.40 8.04 16.98
N LYS A 97 9.33 8.00 17.74
CA LYS A 97 8.05 7.44 17.27
C LYS A 97 7.49 8.21 16.07
N GLU A 98 7.52 9.54 16.13
CA GLU A 98 7.09 10.40 15.02
C GLU A 98 7.99 10.24 13.78
N MET A 99 9.32 10.17 13.98
CA MET A 99 10.28 9.94 12.89
C MET A 99 10.09 8.55 12.25
N GLU A 100 9.84 7.53 13.06
CA GLU A 100 9.53 6.18 12.55
C GLU A 100 8.23 6.14 11.76
N GLN A 101 7.20 6.84 12.21
CA GLN A 101 5.96 6.98 11.44
C GLN A 101 6.22 7.70 10.11
N ALA A 102 6.97 8.82 10.13
CA ALA A 102 7.35 9.53 8.92
C ALA A 102 8.15 8.64 7.95
N ARG A 103 9.05 7.79 8.47
CA ARG A 103 9.81 6.81 7.68
C ARG A 103 8.91 5.78 7.00
N ARG A 104 7.91 5.28 7.72
CA ARG A 104 6.94 4.31 7.17
C ARG A 104 6.04 4.92 6.10
N MET A 105 5.71 6.21 6.22
CA MET A 105 4.77 6.90 5.35
C MET A 105 5.43 7.66 4.19
N GLY A 106 6.69 8.07 4.36
CA GLY A 106 7.44 8.82 3.35
C GLY A 106 7.99 7.95 2.23
N ALA A 107 8.63 8.59 1.24
CA ALA A 107 9.37 7.87 0.21
C ALA A 107 10.51 7.05 0.80
N SER A 108 10.72 5.83 0.30
CA SER A 108 11.97 5.10 0.53
C SER A 108 13.07 5.75 -0.29
N LEU A 109 14.09 6.25 0.38
CA LEU A 109 15.31 6.75 -0.28
C LEU A 109 16.28 5.57 -0.38
N VAL A 110 16.69 5.24 -1.59
CA VAL A 110 17.53 4.07 -1.87
C VAL A 110 18.89 4.49 -2.43
N THR A 111 19.92 3.76 -2.05
CA THR A 111 21.30 3.94 -2.52
C THR A 111 21.77 2.63 -3.13
N LEU A 112 22.06 2.64 -4.43
CA LEU A 112 22.50 1.47 -5.19
C LEU A 112 23.75 1.84 -6.00
N HIS A 113 24.83 1.03 -5.89
CA HIS A 113 26.05 1.18 -6.65
C HIS A 113 26.40 -0.17 -7.26
N PHE A 114 25.80 -0.50 -8.39
CA PHE A 114 26.01 -1.77 -9.08
C PHE A 114 26.54 -1.57 -10.51
N LYS A 115 27.57 -2.32 -10.83
CA LYS A 115 28.15 -2.36 -12.17
C LYS A 115 28.14 -3.80 -12.66
N ASN A 116 27.37 -4.07 -13.74
CA ASN A 116 27.26 -5.39 -14.36
C ASN A 116 26.93 -6.51 -13.33
N ALA A 117 25.99 -6.23 -12.44
CA ALA A 117 25.59 -7.14 -11.36
C ALA A 117 24.35 -7.97 -11.77
N PRO A 118 24.18 -9.19 -11.23
CA PRO A 118 22.97 -9.98 -11.47
C PRO A 118 21.71 -9.18 -11.12
N ALA A 119 20.71 -9.18 -12.00
CA ALA A 119 19.47 -8.43 -11.79
C ALA A 119 18.81 -8.77 -10.45
N LYS A 120 18.80 -10.05 -10.07
CA LYS A 120 18.29 -10.52 -8.77
C LYS A 120 18.93 -9.80 -7.57
N THR A 121 20.24 -9.59 -7.60
CA THR A 121 20.97 -8.89 -6.53
C THR A 121 20.56 -7.42 -6.46
N VAL A 122 20.43 -6.76 -7.62
CA VAL A 122 20.03 -5.36 -7.71
C VAL A 122 18.60 -5.16 -7.20
N TYR A 123 17.66 -5.97 -7.68
CA TYR A 123 16.26 -5.90 -7.21
C TYR A 123 16.13 -6.27 -5.73
N ALA A 124 16.86 -7.29 -5.25
CA ALA A 124 16.85 -7.64 -3.83
C ALA A 124 17.30 -6.46 -2.95
N SER A 125 18.39 -5.76 -3.34
CA SER A 125 18.86 -4.58 -2.62
C SER A 125 17.86 -3.42 -2.65
N LEU A 126 17.21 -3.18 -3.80
CA LEU A 126 16.17 -2.16 -3.92
C LEU A 126 14.98 -2.44 -3.00
N PHE A 127 14.46 -3.67 -3.04
CA PHE A 127 13.27 -4.05 -2.27
C PHE A 127 13.56 -4.15 -0.77
N ASP A 128 14.77 -4.58 -0.37
CA ASP A 128 15.21 -4.58 1.02
C ASP A 128 15.23 -3.16 1.61
N GLN A 129 15.82 -2.20 0.89
CA GLN A 129 15.83 -0.79 1.29
C GLN A 129 14.43 -0.15 1.28
N ALA A 130 13.53 -0.64 0.44
CA ALA A 130 12.13 -0.22 0.41
C ALA A 130 11.25 -0.98 1.43
N TRP A 131 11.81 -1.92 2.19
CA TRP A 131 11.12 -2.71 3.21
C TRP A 131 9.95 -3.51 2.64
N ALA A 132 10.16 -4.07 1.48
CA ALA A 132 9.16 -4.82 0.76
C ALA A 132 9.66 -6.22 0.40
N PRO A 133 8.80 -7.24 0.43
CA PRO A 133 9.18 -8.56 -0.04
C PRO A 133 9.38 -8.53 -1.56
N LEU A 134 10.51 -9.07 -2.02
CA LEU A 134 10.75 -9.28 -3.44
C LEU A 134 10.05 -10.55 -3.88
N LYS A 135 9.10 -10.43 -4.80
CA LYS A 135 8.44 -11.56 -5.49
C LYS A 135 8.54 -11.37 -6.99
N SER A 136 8.65 -12.45 -7.74
CA SER A 136 8.65 -12.43 -9.21
C SER A 136 7.76 -13.54 -9.77
N ASN A 137 7.23 -13.32 -10.96
CA ASN A 137 6.44 -14.30 -11.68
C ASN A 137 6.88 -14.37 -13.14
N PRO A 138 7.47 -15.51 -13.58
CA PRO A 138 7.78 -16.70 -12.78
C PRO A 138 8.83 -16.48 -11.69
N ALA A 139 8.97 -17.41 -10.75
CA ALA A 139 9.84 -17.25 -9.59
C ALA A 139 11.34 -17.13 -9.93
N ASP A 140 11.75 -17.72 -11.05
CA ASP A 140 13.11 -17.69 -11.61
C ASP A 140 13.35 -16.53 -12.60
N LEU A 141 12.37 -15.65 -12.78
CA LEU A 141 12.41 -14.53 -13.73
C LEU A 141 13.71 -13.73 -13.63
N LEU A 142 14.08 -13.36 -12.41
CA LEU A 142 15.26 -12.52 -12.16
C LEU A 142 16.60 -13.24 -12.42
N ASP A 143 16.60 -14.57 -12.43
CA ASP A 143 17.80 -15.37 -12.70
C ASP A 143 18.10 -15.45 -14.21
N SER A 144 17.10 -15.20 -15.06
CA SER A 144 17.21 -15.22 -16.52
C SER A 144 17.60 -13.89 -17.18
N LEU A 145 17.62 -12.81 -16.41
CA LEU A 145 17.89 -11.47 -16.92
C LEU A 145 19.38 -11.21 -17.11
N ALA A 146 19.67 -10.35 -18.09
CA ALA A 146 21.01 -9.82 -18.27
C ALA A 146 21.47 -9.03 -17.02
N PRO A 147 22.78 -9.01 -16.74
CA PRO A 147 23.33 -8.19 -15.67
C PRO A 147 22.99 -6.71 -15.84
N VAL A 148 22.73 -6.03 -14.74
CA VAL A 148 22.28 -4.63 -14.68
C VAL A 148 23.37 -3.74 -14.06
N SER A 149 23.49 -2.53 -14.59
CA SER A 149 24.29 -1.46 -13.97
C SER A 149 23.36 -0.33 -13.57
N ILE A 150 23.46 0.11 -12.33
CA ILE A 150 22.67 1.22 -11.82
C ILE A 150 23.44 1.97 -10.74
N GLU A 151 23.31 3.29 -10.78
CA GLU A 151 23.87 4.21 -9.81
C GLU A 151 22.72 5.06 -9.27
N ALA A 152 22.53 5.05 -7.96
CA ALA A 152 21.51 5.84 -7.26
C ALA A 152 22.08 6.24 -5.90
N ASP A 153 21.91 7.48 -5.51
CA ASP A 153 22.32 8.00 -4.19
C ASP A 153 21.16 8.77 -3.56
N HIS A 154 20.57 8.18 -2.51
CA HIS A 154 19.42 8.74 -1.79
C HIS A 154 18.24 9.12 -2.71
N GLU A 155 17.99 8.33 -3.73
CA GLU A 155 16.91 8.58 -4.67
C GLU A 155 15.60 7.88 -4.25
N PRO A 156 14.41 8.47 -4.57
CA PRO A 156 13.14 7.83 -4.29
C PRO A 156 13.01 6.47 -4.98
N PHE A 157 12.43 5.49 -4.28
CA PHE A 157 12.20 4.12 -4.79
C PHE A 157 11.64 4.10 -6.22
N TRP A 158 10.58 4.87 -6.49
CA TRP A 158 9.95 4.90 -7.80
C TRP A 158 10.86 5.46 -8.90
N ALA A 159 11.73 6.44 -8.60
CA ALA A 159 12.70 6.94 -9.59
C ALA A 159 13.70 5.85 -10.00
N VAL A 160 14.17 5.07 -9.02
CA VAL A 160 15.09 3.96 -9.25
C VAL A 160 14.38 2.81 -9.96
N MET A 161 13.17 2.48 -9.52
CA MET A 161 12.35 1.42 -10.12
C MET A 161 12.08 1.66 -11.62
N GLN A 162 11.71 2.88 -12.00
CA GLN A 162 11.48 3.25 -13.40
C GLN A 162 12.73 3.08 -14.29
N ARG A 163 13.93 3.38 -13.76
CA ARG A 163 15.18 3.12 -14.49
C ARG A 163 15.43 1.63 -14.67
N LEU A 164 15.15 0.83 -13.65
CA LEU A 164 15.26 -0.63 -13.74
C LEU A 164 14.23 -1.22 -14.70
N GLU A 165 12.99 -0.74 -14.66
CA GLU A 165 11.94 -1.12 -15.62
C GLU A 165 12.40 -0.89 -17.06
N SER A 166 12.96 0.29 -17.34
CA SER A 166 13.49 0.64 -18.67
C SER A 166 14.66 -0.23 -19.10
N ALA A 167 15.46 -0.72 -18.14
CA ALA A 167 16.65 -1.54 -18.44
C ALA A 167 16.32 -3.04 -18.58
N THR A 168 15.23 -3.52 -17.98
CA THR A 168 14.95 -4.97 -17.85
C THR A 168 13.61 -5.39 -18.43
N ASP A 169 12.74 -4.45 -18.84
CA ASP A 169 11.33 -4.69 -19.21
C ASP A 169 10.53 -5.39 -18.10
N LEU A 170 10.94 -5.20 -16.83
CA LEU A 170 10.22 -5.70 -15.69
C LEU A 170 9.51 -4.56 -14.96
N GLY A 171 8.22 -4.67 -14.82
CA GLY A 171 7.43 -3.79 -14.00
C GLY A 171 6.80 -4.48 -12.78
N MET A 172 6.24 -3.68 -11.90
CA MET A 172 5.49 -4.18 -10.75
C MET A 172 4.01 -4.33 -11.08
N ASP A 173 3.46 -5.50 -10.74
CA ASP A 173 2.03 -5.77 -10.72
C ASP A 173 1.59 -6.11 -9.30
N ARG A 174 0.28 -6.05 -9.02
CA ARG A 174 -0.27 -6.32 -7.68
C ARG A 174 -1.45 -7.30 -7.75
N PRO A 175 -1.26 -8.53 -8.25
CA PRO A 175 -2.32 -9.52 -8.23
C PRO A 175 -2.69 -9.87 -6.78
N ALA A 176 -3.99 -9.93 -6.49
CA ALA A 176 -4.51 -10.26 -5.15
C ALA A 176 -3.93 -9.44 -3.99
N GLY A 177 -3.48 -8.20 -4.26
CA GLY A 177 -2.98 -7.31 -3.23
C GLY A 177 -1.48 -7.42 -2.92
N GLU A 178 -0.75 -8.36 -3.53
CA GLU A 178 0.69 -8.53 -3.37
C GLU A 178 1.47 -7.98 -4.57
N TYR A 179 2.58 -7.29 -4.30
CA TYR A 179 3.46 -6.81 -5.37
C TYR A 179 4.32 -7.93 -5.92
N VAL A 180 4.33 -8.04 -7.25
CA VAL A 180 5.07 -9.08 -7.99
C VAL A 180 5.74 -8.45 -9.22
N LEU A 181 7.02 -8.70 -9.42
CA LEU A 181 7.71 -8.33 -10.66
C LEU A 181 7.32 -9.29 -11.79
N ARG A 182 7.04 -8.75 -12.97
CA ARG A 182 6.80 -9.53 -14.19
C ARG A 182 7.17 -8.75 -15.44
N HIS A 183 7.37 -9.45 -16.56
CA HIS A 183 7.56 -8.81 -17.87
C HIS A 183 6.32 -8.01 -18.29
N GLY A 184 6.57 -6.86 -18.92
CA GLY A 184 5.54 -6.02 -19.51
C GLY A 184 4.57 -5.39 -18.52
N ALA A 185 4.84 -5.44 -17.21
CA ALA A 185 4.03 -4.76 -16.20
C ALA A 185 4.46 -3.30 -16.00
N THR A 186 5.19 -2.76 -16.93
CA THR A 186 5.78 -1.42 -16.88
C THR A 186 4.71 -0.34 -16.73
N VAL A 187 4.97 0.63 -15.87
CA VAL A 187 4.16 1.86 -15.77
C VAL A 187 4.40 2.71 -17.02
N VAL A 188 3.71 2.39 -18.10
CA VAL A 188 3.95 2.99 -19.41
C VAL A 188 3.16 4.28 -19.58
N GLY A 189 3.88 5.30 -20.09
CA GLY A 189 3.33 6.42 -20.85
C GLY A 189 2.55 7.46 -20.06
N GLY A 190 2.69 8.70 -20.47
CA GLY A 190 1.98 9.85 -19.94
C GLY A 190 2.79 10.67 -18.93
N PRO A 191 2.34 11.87 -18.61
CA PRO A 191 2.93 12.72 -17.58
C PRO A 191 2.92 12.03 -16.21
N GLN A 192 4.04 12.11 -15.51
CA GLN A 192 4.23 11.42 -14.22
C GLN A 192 4.68 12.39 -13.15
N LYS A 193 4.31 12.10 -11.90
CA LYS A 193 4.72 12.86 -10.72
C LYS A 193 5.05 11.93 -9.56
N LEU A 194 6.24 12.09 -8.99
CA LEU A 194 6.59 11.51 -7.71
C LEU A 194 6.07 12.39 -6.58
N SER A 195 5.38 11.80 -5.63
CA SER A 195 4.80 12.51 -4.49
C SER A 195 4.91 11.63 -3.23
N GLY A 196 5.92 11.90 -2.39
CA GLY A 196 6.23 11.02 -1.27
C GLY A 196 6.50 9.59 -1.74
N GLY A 197 5.89 8.61 -1.09
CA GLY A 197 5.97 7.20 -1.49
C GLY A 197 5.01 6.79 -2.62
N PHE A 198 4.54 7.75 -3.43
CA PHE A 198 3.61 7.50 -4.53
C PHE A 198 4.17 7.95 -5.88
N LEU A 199 3.91 7.13 -6.89
CA LEU A 199 4.03 7.52 -8.30
C LEU A 199 2.62 7.76 -8.84
N VAL A 200 2.34 8.98 -9.32
CA VAL A 200 1.09 9.34 -9.97
C VAL A 200 1.31 9.51 -11.46
N VAL A 201 0.51 8.82 -12.26
CA VAL A 201 0.59 8.85 -13.72
C VAL A 201 -0.74 9.32 -14.28
N LEU A 202 -0.72 10.35 -15.11
CA LEU A 202 -1.87 10.73 -15.92
C LEU A 202 -1.96 9.78 -17.12
N ARG A 203 -2.96 8.92 -17.13
CA ARG A 203 -3.16 7.89 -18.17
C ARG A 203 -3.84 8.42 -19.40
N SER A 204 -4.87 9.22 -19.21
CA SER A 204 -5.62 9.79 -20.31
C SER A 204 -6.35 11.06 -19.93
N VAL A 205 -6.61 11.87 -20.94
CA VAL A 205 -7.58 12.98 -20.89
C VAL A 205 -8.63 12.66 -21.94
N ARG A 206 -9.87 12.39 -21.51
CA ARG A 206 -10.95 11.95 -22.40
C ARG A 206 -12.06 13.00 -22.45
N PRO A 207 -12.16 13.80 -23.52
CA PRO A 207 -13.24 14.75 -23.69
C PRO A 207 -14.56 14.03 -23.99
N PHE A 208 -15.67 14.60 -23.50
CA PHE A 208 -17.01 14.15 -23.86
C PHE A 208 -18.01 15.31 -23.75
N VAL A 209 -19.16 15.13 -24.36
CA VAL A 209 -20.24 16.13 -24.38
C VAL A 209 -21.49 15.50 -23.79
N MET A 210 -22.15 16.19 -22.89
CA MET A 210 -23.41 15.76 -22.27
C MET A 210 -24.49 16.79 -22.52
N GLY A 211 -25.65 16.31 -23.00
CA GLY A 211 -26.84 17.16 -23.17
C GLY A 211 -27.55 17.38 -21.85
N ASN A 212 -27.90 18.64 -21.56
CA ASN A 212 -28.73 19.00 -20.43
C ASN A 212 -30.22 18.96 -20.80
N PRO A 213 -31.15 18.82 -19.83
CA PRO A 213 -32.58 18.82 -20.07
C PRO A 213 -33.12 20.06 -20.85
N GLY A 214 -32.36 21.15 -20.87
CA GLY A 214 -32.64 22.35 -21.64
C GLY A 214 -32.12 22.35 -23.09
N GLY A 215 -31.61 21.20 -23.60
CA GLY A 215 -31.07 21.07 -24.96
C GLY A 215 -29.67 21.68 -25.16
N LYS A 216 -29.05 22.20 -24.11
CA LYS A 216 -27.69 22.72 -24.15
C LYS A 216 -26.67 21.57 -24.01
N LEU A 217 -25.59 21.65 -24.76
CA LEU A 217 -24.50 20.71 -24.72
C LEU A 217 -23.37 21.26 -23.85
N ASP A 218 -23.10 20.63 -22.72
CA ASP A 218 -21.97 20.96 -21.87
C ASP A 218 -20.78 20.10 -22.22
N LYS A 219 -19.59 20.71 -22.19
CA LYS A 219 -18.32 20.04 -22.47
C LYS A 219 -17.67 19.58 -21.18
N TYR A 220 -17.32 18.30 -21.12
CA TYR A 220 -16.64 17.68 -20.00
C TYR A 220 -15.40 16.96 -20.47
N PHE A 221 -14.53 16.62 -19.55
CA PHE A 221 -13.45 15.68 -19.78
C PHE A 221 -13.11 14.90 -18.50
N TRP A 222 -12.70 13.65 -18.71
CA TRP A 222 -12.15 12.82 -17.68
C TRP A 222 -10.64 12.97 -17.65
N LEU A 223 -10.07 13.17 -16.45
CA LEU A 223 -8.66 13.00 -16.14
C LEU A 223 -8.49 11.68 -15.43
N ASP A 224 -7.91 10.70 -16.08
CA ASP A 224 -7.68 9.38 -15.51
C ASP A 224 -6.28 9.32 -14.91
N LEU A 225 -6.20 9.27 -13.59
CA LEU A 225 -4.97 9.17 -12.82
C LEU A 225 -4.79 7.77 -12.31
N SER A 226 -3.60 7.19 -12.50
CA SER A 226 -3.18 5.97 -11.81
C SER A 226 -2.20 6.32 -10.70
N VAL A 227 -2.48 5.85 -9.48
CA VAL A 227 -1.68 6.10 -8.28
C VAL A 227 -1.06 4.78 -7.83
N TYR A 228 0.26 4.73 -7.82
CA TYR A 228 1.05 3.56 -7.44
C TYR A 228 1.74 3.85 -6.10
N PRO A 229 1.29 3.27 -4.99
CA PRO A 229 2.00 3.37 -3.73
C PRO A 229 3.28 2.53 -3.75
N GLU A 230 4.28 2.91 -2.96
CA GLU A 230 5.40 2.03 -2.66
C GLU A 230 4.92 0.75 -1.97
N PRO A 231 5.60 -0.39 -2.18
CA PRO A 231 5.18 -1.68 -1.62
C PRO A 231 5.05 -1.71 -0.10
N LYS A 232 5.81 -0.87 0.63
CA LYS A 232 5.71 -0.76 2.09
C LYS A 232 4.43 -0.06 2.57
N LEU A 233 3.78 0.73 1.68
CA LEU A 233 2.61 1.50 2.03
C LEU A 233 1.36 0.61 1.96
N ASN A 234 0.79 0.32 3.12
CA ASN A 234 -0.47 -0.42 3.21
C ASN A 234 -1.65 0.52 2.97
N VAL A 235 -1.81 0.97 1.71
CA VAL A 235 -2.93 1.83 1.32
C VAL A 235 -4.23 1.03 1.39
N GLN A 236 -5.15 1.52 2.20
CA GLN A 236 -6.48 0.93 2.38
C GLN A 236 -7.44 1.48 1.33
N MET A 237 -7.35 2.77 1.07
CA MET A 237 -8.23 3.48 0.16
C MET A 237 -7.59 4.78 -0.29
N LEU A 238 -7.87 5.18 -1.53
CA LEU A 238 -7.81 6.59 -1.93
C LEU A 238 -9.16 7.25 -1.64
N ASN A 239 -9.14 8.51 -1.23
CA ASN A 239 -10.36 9.28 -1.10
C ASN A 239 -10.82 9.72 -2.51
N PRO A 240 -12.06 9.45 -2.92
CA PRO A 240 -12.59 9.94 -4.20
C PRO A 240 -12.73 11.47 -4.23
N LEU A 241 -12.82 12.12 -3.07
CA LEU A 241 -12.88 13.57 -2.97
C LEU A 241 -11.49 14.16 -3.15
N VAL A 242 -11.17 14.54 -4.39
CA VAL A 242 -9.92 15.19 -4.74
C VAL A 242 -10.07 16.68 -4.58
N LYS A 243 -9.13 17.32 -3.89
CA LYS A 243 -9.09 18.77 -3.76
C LYS A 243 -8.36 19.34 -4.98
N ILE A 244 -9.08 20.06 -5.84
CA ILE A 244 -8.49 20.81 -6.95
C ILE A 244 -8.04 22.17 -6.43
N ASP A 245 -6.74 22.43 -6.48
CA ASP A 245 -6.16 23.71 -6.10
C ASP A 245 -6.13 24.68 -7.30
N GLN A 246 -5.92 24.14 -8.51
CA GLN A 246 -5.91 24.92 -9.75
C GLN A 246 -6.18 24.00 -10.94
N ALA A 247 -7.07 24.43 -11.83
CA ALA A 247 -7.26 23.83 -13.15
C ALA A 247 -7.56 24.98 -14.13
N THR A 248 -6.65 25.23 -15.07
CA THR A 248 -6.74 26.41 -15.95
C THR A 248 -6.34 26.01 -17.37
N ASP A 249 -7.17 26.40 -18.36
CA ASP A 249 -6.88 26.18 -19.78
C ASP A 249 -5.94 27.23 -20.36
N ASP A 250 -5.55 27.11 -21.65
CA ASP A 250 -4.66 28.01 -22.38
C ASP A 250 -5.33 29.35 -22.76
N HIS A 251 -6.64 29.49 -22.57
CA HIS A 251 -7.35 30.74 -22.68
C HIS A 251 -7.55 31.44 -21.32
N GLY A 252 -6.99 30.87 -20.24
CA GLY A 252 -7.10 31.40 -18.88
C GLY A 252 -8.40 31.08 -18.17
N ASN A 253 -9.25 30.22 -18.72
CA ASN A 253 -10.48 29.82 -18.07
C ASN A 253 -10.21 28.80 -16.94
N ALA A 254 -10.85 29.03 -15.79
CA ALA A 254 -10.89 28.02 -14.74
C ALA A 254 -11.85 26.89 -15.14
N LEU A 255 -11.49 25.66 -14.71
CA LEU A 255 -12.28 24.45 -14.96
C LEU A 255 -12.85 23.94 -13.63
N ASP A 256 -14.12 23.60 -13.64
CA ASP A 256 -14.84 23.16 -12.44
C ASP A 256 -14.88 21.64 -12.32
N GLN A 257 -14.56 21.14 -11.14
CA GLN A 257 -14.71 19.72 -10.83
C GLN A 257 -16.20 19.36 -10.68
N ARG A 258 -16.54 18.15 -11.12
CA ARG A 258 -17.84 17.50 -10.88
C ARG A 258 -17.64 16.31 -9.94
N PRO A 259 -17.64 16.52 -8.61
CA PRO A 259 -17.35 15.48 -7.64
C PRO A 259 -18.32 14.31 -7.73
N GLU A 260 -19.59 14.56 -8.07
CA GLU A 260 -20.65 13.57 -8.23
C GLU A 260 -20.39 12.59 -9.38
N MET A 261 -19.55 12.97 -10.33
CA MET A 261 -19.14 12.12 -11.45
C MET A 261 -17.75 11.53 -11.27
N THR A 262 -17.01 11.92 -10.22
CA THR A 262 -15.69 11.37 -9.94
C THR A 262 -15.82 9.90 -9.53
N SER A 263 -14.99 9.03 -10.11
CA SER A 263 -14.98 7.60 -9.78
C SER A 263 -13.61 7.16 -9.30
N LEU A 264 -13.63 6.14 -8.44
CA LEU A 264 -12.45 5.48 -7.90
C LEU A 264 -12.52 3.99 -8.17
N GLN A 265 -11.46 3.44 -8.72
CA GLN A 265 -11.28 2.00 -8.87
C GLN A 265 -10.02 1.56 -8.13
N ASN A 266 -10.18 0.53 -7.30
CA ASN A 266 -9.07 -0.07 -6.56
C ASN A 266 -8.53 -1.27 -7.32
N ASN A 267 -7.22 -1.53 -7.19
CA ASN A 267 -6.56 -2.71 -7.75
C ASN A 267 -6.73 -2.88 -9.27
N VAL A 268 -6.64 -1.77 -10.01
CA VAL A 268 -6.58 -1.84 -11.47
C VAL A 268 -5.17 -2.33 -11.87
N PRO A 269 -5.04 -3.35 -12.71
CA PRO A 269 -3.73 -3.78 -13.19
C PRO A 269 -2.96 -2.63 -13.88
N PRO A 270 -1.65 -2.49 -13.62
CA PRO A 270 -0.74 -3.31 -12.82
C PRO A 270 -0.62 -2.90 -11.33
N GLY A 271 -1.67 -2.98 -10.54
CA GLY A 271 -1.61 -2.73 -9.10
C GLY A 271 -1.78 -1.28 -8.67
N ALA A 272 -2.38 -0.45 -9.53
CA ALA A 272 -2.68 0.95 -9.26
C ALA A 272 -4.06 1.12 -8.60
N TYR A 273 -4.20 2.27 -7.96
CA TYR A 273 -5.50 2.87 -7.70
C TYR A 273 -5.80 3.84 -8.84
N GLN A 274 -6.96 3.70 -9.48
CA GLN A 274 -7.36 4.60 -10.55
C GLN A 274 -8.39 5.61 -10.04
N VAL A 275 -8.12 6.89 -10.28
CA VAL A 275 -9.04 7.99 -10.01
C VAL A 275 -9.40 8.65 -11.32
N SER A 276 -10.68 8.66 -11.66
CA SER A 276 -11.20 9.39 -12.83
C SER A 276 -11.91 10.65 -12.36
N LEU A 277 -11.32 11.79 -12.61
CA LEU A 277 -11.84 13.10 -12.25
C LEU A 277 -12.64 13.67 -13.41
N CYS A 278 -13.92 13.99 -13.17
CA CYS A 278 -14.73 14.70 -14.15
C CYS A 278 -14.57 16.19 -13.96
N MET A 279 -14.14 16.88 -15.02
CA MET A 279 -14.00 18.34 -15.08
C MET A 279 -14.95 18.90 -16.11
N MET A 280 -15.56 20.03 -15.83
CA MET A 280 -16.41 20.78 -16.76
C MET A 280 -15.62 21.92 -17.40
N GLY A 281 -15.59 21.93 -18.70
CA GLY A 281 -15.01 23.05 -19.48
C GLY A 281 -15.87 24.28 -19.48
N PRO A 282 -15.31 25.46 -19.83
CA PRO A 282 -16.06 26.71 -19.96
C PRO A 282 -17.07 26.61 -21.10
N GLU A 283 -18.20 27.29 -20.93
CA GLU A 283 -19.25 27.34 -21.97
C GLU A 283 -18.77 28.04 -23.24
N LYS A 284 -18.00 29.12 -23.06
CA LYS A 284 -17.52 29.96 -24.15
C LYS A 284 -16.02 29.92 -24.25
N ASN A 285 -15.53 29.89 -25.49
CA ASN A 285 -14.11 29.96 -25.81
C ASN A 285 -13.25 28.94 -25.01
N PRO A 286 -13.57 27.61 -25.03
CA PRO A 286 -12.77 26.62 -24.35
C PRO A 286 -11.37 26.54 -24.95
N GLY A 287 -10.36 26.42 -24.11
CA GLY A 287 -8.99 26.16 -24.53
C GLY A 287 -8.80 24.76 -25.09
N SER A 288 -7.66 24.56 -25.73
CA SER A 288 -7.22 23.26 -26.28
C SER A 288 -6.25 22.51 -25.34
N HIS A 289 -5.70 23.22 -24.37
CA HIS A 289 -4.73 22.66 -23.41
C HIS A 289 -5.08 23.06 -21.99
N LEU A 290 -4.89 22.13 -21.07
CA LEU A 290 -4.87 22.42 -19.64
C LEU A 290 -3.45 22.87 -19.28
N VAL A 291 -3.27 24.19 -19.15
CA VAL A 291 -1.95 24.79 -18.89
C VAL A 291 -1.45 24.38 -17.52
N HIS A 292 -2.35 24.34 -16.54
CA HIS A 292 -2.04 23.97 -15.17
C HIS A 292 -3.15 23.09 -14.57
N PHE A 293 -2.75 21.96 -14.03
CA PHE A 293 -3.60 21.13 -13.19
C PHE A 293 -2.85 20.82 -11.89
N ARG A 294 -3.29 21.43 -10.80
CA ARG A 294 -2.79 21.18 -9.45
C ARG A 294 -3.91 20.66 -8.58
N ALA A 295 -3.66 19.53 -7.96
CA ALA A 295 -4.62 18.87 -7.09
C ALA A 295 -3.93 18.14 -5.94
N THR A 296 -4.70 17.83 -4.89
CA THR A 296 -4.27 16.97 -3.77
C THR A 296 -5.22 15.79 -3.67
N LEU A 297 -4.69 14.60 -3.89
CA LEU A 297 -5.37 13.35 -3.59
C LEU A 297 -5.04 12.97 -2.14
N ASN A 298 -5.89 12.14 -1.53
CA ASN A 298 -5.66 11.63 -0.19
C ASN A 298 -5.68 10.10 -0.16
N ALA A 299 -4.70 9.50 0.50
CA ALA A 299 -4.62 8.07 0.72
C ALA A 299 -4.72 7.74 2.22
N SER A 300 -5.59 6.80 2.57
CA SER A 300 -5.63 6.22 3.91
C SER A 300 -4.64 5.06 3.98
N VAL A 301 -3.62 5.16 4.84
CA VAL A 301 -2.55 4.18 4.99
C VAL A 301 -2.60 3.58 6.38
N ALA A 302 -2.64 2.25 6.47
CA ALA A 302 -2.61 1.53 7.74
C ALA A 302 -1.18 1.35 8.24
N LEU A 303 -0.94 1.69 9.51
CA LEU A 303 0.36 1.55 10.17
C LEU A 303 0.40 0.41 11.20
N GLU A 304 -0.73 0.14 11.84
CA GLU A 304 -0.87 -0.91 12.85
C GLU A 304 -2.11 -1.76 12.57
N TRP A 305 -2.06 -3.02 13.00
CA TRP A 305 -3.10 -4.00 12.73
C TRP A 305 -3.43 -4.79 13.98
N SER A 306 -4.70 -5.11 14.15
CA SER A 306 -5.15 -6.15 15.07
C SER A 306 -5.62 -7.35 14.28
N ARG A 307 -5.17 -8.53 14.69
CA ARG A 307 -5.57 -9.78 14.06
C ARG A 307 -6.77 -10.38 14.76
N PHE A 308 -7.84 -10.58 14.01
CA PHE A 308 -9.01 -11.31 14.45
C PHE A 308 -8.95 -12.73 13.85
N ASP A 309 -8.78 -13.71 14.72
CA ASP A 309 -8.57 -15.11 14.33
C ASP A 309 -9.62 -15.99 15.03
N ILE A 310 -10.40 -16.74 14.26
CA ILE A 310 -11.46 -17.59 14.78
C ILE A 310 -11.29 -19.00 14.20
N ASP A 311 -10.99 -19.94 15.06
CA ASP A 311 -10.95 -21.37 14.73
C ASP A 311 -12.32 -22.02 14.86
N ASN A 312 -12.53 -23.12 14.15
CA ASN A 312 -13.77 -23.89 14.13
C ASN A 312 -15.01 -23.05 13.83
N LEU A 313 -14.90 -22.22 12.80
CA LEU A 313 -15.78 -21.12 12.47
C LEU A 313 -17.29 -21.44 12.52
N PRO A 314 -17.80 -22.59 12.01
CA PRO A 314 -19.23 -22.90 12.07
C PRO A 314 -19.75 -23.16 13.49
N ALA A 315 -18.88 -23.58 14.41
CA ALA A 315 -19.24 -23.83 15.80
C ALA A 315 -18.73 -22.76 16.76
N ALA A 316 -18.08 -21.70 16.25
CA ALA A 316 -17.53 -20.64 17.06
C ALA A 316 -18.63 -19.84 17.75
N LYS A 317 -18.43 -19.60 19.03
CA LYS A 317 -19.34 -18.74 19.82
C LYS A 317 -19.09 -17.26 19.45
N PRO A 318 -20.11 -16.40 19.64
CA PRO A 318 -19.92 -14.96 19.50
C PRO A 318 -18.74 -14.46 20.37
N GLN A 319 -17.87 -13.67 19.76
CA GLN A 319 -16.72 -13.07 20.42
C GLN A 319 -16.44 -11.69 19.85
N SER A 320 -15.76 -10.85 20.63
CA SER A 320 -15.49 -9.46 20.26
C SER A 320 -14.01 -9.16 20.29
N ILE A 321 -13.58 -8.28 19.41
CA ILE A 321 -12.27 -7.64 19.40
C ILE A 321 -12.49 -6.12 19.50
N ASP A 322 -11.63 -5.44 20.21
CA ASP A 322 -11.61 -3.98 20.21
C ASP A 322 -10.78 -3.46 19.04
N VAL A 323 -11.38 -2.60 18.23
CA VAL A 323 -10.73 -1.90 17.12
C VAL A 323 -10.73 -0.41 17.43
N ASN A 324 -9.71 0.08 18.10
CA ASN A 324 -9.58 1.49 18.51
C ASN A 324 -10.77 2.00 19.34
N GLY A 325 -11.22 1.22 20.30
CA GLY A 325 -12.37 1.55 21.14
C GLY A 325 -13.72 1.31 20.43
N LEU A 326 -13.74 0.70 19.23
CA LEU A 326 -14.93 0.19 18.57
C LEU A 326 -14.99 -1.33 18.77
N PRO A 327 -15.90 -1.88 19.58
CA PRO A 327 -16.05 -3.32 19.71
C PRO A 327 -16.67 -3.89 18.42
N LEU A 328 -15.89 -4.70 17.73
CA LEU A 328 -16.33 -5.51 16.60
C LEU A 328 -16.69 -6.90 17.12
N ARG A 329 -17.94 -7.29 17.00
CA ARG A 329 -18.45 -8.57 17.49
C ARG A 329 -18.74 -9.52 16.33
N PHE A 330 -18.05 -10.65 16.29
CA PHE A 330 -18.47 -11.79 15.49
C PHE A 330 -19.73 -12.39 16.09
N THR A 331 -20.78 -12.59 15.29
CA THR A 331 -22.06 -13.11 15.79
C THR A 331 -22.31 -14.55 15.37
N GLY A 332 -21.66 -15.03 14.32
CA GLY A 332 -21.77 -16.42 13.89
C GLY A 332 -21.38 -16.66 12.45
N CYS A 333 -21.31 -17.95 12.11
CA CYS A 333 -21.16 -18.44 10.76
C CYS A 333 -22.26 -19.49 10.50
N GLN A 334 -23.05 -19.27 9.48
CA GLN A 334 -24.14 -20.17 9.11
C GLN A 334 -24.16 -20.45 7.61
N LYS A 335 -24.78 -21.56 7.22
CA LYS A 335 -24.99 -21.87 5.80
C LYS A 335 -25.92 -20.81 5.20
N ALA A 336 -25.53 -20.22 4.08
CA ALA A 336 -26.32 -19.20 3.41
C ALA A 336 -27.59 -19.84 2.79
N ASN A 337 -28.75 -19.22 3.02
CA ASN A 337 -29.99 -19.71 2.50
C ASN A 337 -30.03 -19.61 0.97
N GLY A 338 -30.34 -20.74 0.30
CA GLY A 338 -30.49 -20.78 -1.15
C GLY A 338 -29.18 -20.63 -1.96
N GLN A 339 -28.02 -20.61 -1.30
CA GLN A 339 -26.72 -20.46 -1.94
C GLN A 339 -25.72 -21.54 -1.47
N ASN A 340 -24.80 -21.93 -2.36
CA ASN A 340 -23.72 -22.84 -1.99
C ASN A 340 -22.60 -22.06 -1.27
N GLY A 341 -22.88 -21.55 -0.07
CA GLY A 341 -21.94 -20.74 0.68
C GLY A 341 -22.24 -20.68 2.17
N TYR A 342 -21.39 -19.96 2.87
CA TYR A 342 -21.48 -19.72 4.31
C TYR A 342 -21.45 -18.21 4.56
N GLN A 343 -22.38 -17.75 5.36
CA GLN A 343 -22.47 -16.35 5.79
C GLN A 343 -21.78 -16.18 7.14
N VAL A 344 -20.83 -15.29 7.16
CA VAL A 344 -20.11 -14.83 8.39
C VAL A 344 -20.65 -13.46 8.74
N SER A 345 -21.11 -13.29 9.98
CA SER A 345 -21.79 -12.06 10.41
C SER A 345 -21.05 -11.38 11.55
N PHE A 346 -21.08 -10.04 11.52
CA PHE A 346 -20.48 -9.18 12.53
C PHE A 346 -21.43 -8.04 12.90
N GLU A 347 -21.23 -7.50 14.08
CA GLU A 347 -21.94 -6.34 14.60
C GLU A 347 -20.97 -5.34 15.22
N THR A 348 -21.29 -4.06 15.09
CA THR A 348 -20.64 -2.97 15.83
C THR A 348 -21.70 -2.03 16.40
N PRO A 349 -21.47 -1.39 17.55
CA PRO A 349 -22.36 -0.32 18.01
C PRO A 349 -22.34 0.85 17.02
N GLN A 350 -23.20 1.83 17.26
CA GLN A 350 -23.10 3.10 16.56
C GLN A 350 -21.71 3.72 16.73
N ASP A 351 -21.19 4.26 15.65
CA ASP A 351 -19.84 4.82 15.62
C ASP A 351 -19.85 6.29 15.13
N PRO A 352 -20.00 7.25 16.06
CA PRO A 352 -20.01 8.66 15.72
C PRO A 352 -18.66 9.17 15.16
N GLN A 353 -17.59 8.39 15.35
CA GLN A 353 -16.24 8.70 14.84
C GLN A 353 -15.95 8.05 13.48
N ASN A 354 -16.94 7.38 12.90
CA ASN A 354 -16.85 6.71 11.58
C ASN A 354 -15.73 5.64 11.47
N ARG A 355 -15.26 5.06 12.59
CA ARG A 355 -14.28 3.96 12.62
C ARG A 355 -14.80 2.71 11.96
N PHE A 356 -16.14 2.53 11.98
CA PHE A 356 -16.82 1.47 11.25
C PHE A 356 -16.43 1.44 9.77
N GLN A 357 -16.27 2.60 9.12
CA GLN A 357 -15.83 2.66 7.73
C GLN A 357 -14.42 2.08 7.56
N GLN A 358 -13.51 2.28 8.51
CA GLN A 358 -12.17 1.69 8.48
C GLN A 358 -12.22 0.17 8.54
N VAL A 359 -13.11 -0.40 9.38
CA VAL A 359 -13.36 -1.84 9.46
C VAL A 359 -13.86 -2.36 8.12
N MET A 360 -14.82 -1.67 7.50
CA MET A 360 -15.35 -2.03 6.18
C MET A 360 -14.28 -2.03 5.09
N LEU A 361 -13.40 -1.05 5.10
CA LEU A 361 -12.30 -0.96 4.13
C LEU A 361 -11.27 -2.08 4.28
N SER A 362 -11.15 -2.68 5.45
CA SER A 362 -10.29 -3.84 5.69
C SER A 362 -10.92 -5.18 5.30
N ALA A 363 -12.21 -5.21 4.93
CA ALA A 363 -12.89 -6.45 4.55
C ALA A 363 -12.17 -7.27 3.46
N PRO A 364 -11.50 -6.67 2.46
CA PRO A 364 -10.70 -7.43 1.50
C PRO A 364 -9.53 -8.21 2.10
N SER A 365 -9.07 -7.87 3.33
CA SER A 365 -8.04 -8.63 4.04
C SER A 365 -8.60 -9.82 4.83
N MET A 366 -9.93 -9.96 4.89
CA MET A 366 -10.60 -11.07 5.55
C MET A 366 -10.47 -12.34 4.71
N ARG A 367 -9.90 -13.39 5.29
CA ARG A 367 -9.74 -14.69 4.67
C ARG A 367 -10.49 -15.75 5.46
N VAL A 368 -11.30 -16.54 4.77
CA VAL A 368 -11.95 -17.71 5.34
C VAL A 368 -11.33 -18.95 4.72
N LEU A 369 -10.81 -19.84 5.55
CA LEU A 369 -10.06 -21.02 5.14
C LEU A 369 -10.88 -22.29 5.42
N ASP A 370 -10.81 -23.27 4.52
CA ASP A 370 -11.33 -24.63 4.75
C ASP A 370 -10.39 -25.47 5.63
N ALA A 371 -10.77 -26.73 5.90
CA ALA A 371 -9.95 -27.65 6.69
C ALA A 371 -8.59 -28.00 6.07
N ASN A 372 -8.42 -27.75 4.77
CA ASN A 372 -7.17 -27.98 4.02
C ASN A 372 -6.33 -26.69 3.89
N GLY A 373 -6.76 -25.60 4.53
CA GLY A 373 -6.11 -24.28 4.42
C GLY A 373 -6.37 -23.55 3.10
N ARG A 374 -7.32 -24.00 2.28
CA ARG A 374 -7.70 -23.33 1.03
C ARG A 374 -8.64 -22.19 1.34
N GLU A 375 -8.40 -21.06 0.70
CA GLU A 375 -9.21 -19.86 0.88
C GLU A 375 -10.55 -19.98 0.15
N LEU A 376 -11.63 -19.63 0.85
CA LEU A 376 -12.98 -19.54 0.31
C LEU A 376 -13.17 -18.12 -0.24
N GLN A 377 -13.68 -18.02 -1.45
CA GLN A 377 -13.90 -16.73 -2.09
C GLN A 377 -15.14 -16.03 -1.49
N CYS A 378 -14.98 -14.74 -1.14
CA CYS A 378 -16.11 -13.87 -0.82
C CYS A 378 -16.81 -13.44 -2.11
N PHE A 379 -18.08 -13.75 -2.27
CA PHE A 379 -18.85 -13.40 -3.48
C PHE A 379 -20.01 -12.43 -3.19
N SER A 380 -20.34 -12.19 -1.93
CA SER A 380 -21.37 -11.22 -1.56
C SER A 380 -21.08 -10.61 -0.19
N SER A 381 -21.38 -9.35 -0.05
CA SER A 381 -21.39 -8.66 1.23
C SER A 381 -22.62 -7.79 1.35
N THR A 382 -23.18 -7.74 2.56
CA THR A 382 -24.31 -6.87 2.91
C THR A 382 -23.96 -6.09 4.17
N THR A 383 -24.30 -4.82 4.18
CA THR A 383 -24.13 -3.96 5.33
C THR A 383 -25.46 -3.27 5.62
N SER A 384 -25.87 -3.27 6.87
CA SER A 384 -27.04 -2.54 7.33
C SER A 384 -26.63 -1.60 8.45
N GLN A 385 -27.04 -0.36 8.36
CA GLN A 385 -26.87 0.64 9.40
C GLN A 385 -28.23 0.88 10.06
N ASN A 386 -28.35 0.51 11.32
CA ASN A 386 -29.56 0.76 12.10
C ASN A 386 -29.24 1.77 13.20
N PRO A 387 -29.84 2.97 13.17
CA PRO A 387 -29.57 4.00 14.17
C PRO A 387 -29.88 3.58 15.62
N ALA A 388 -30.74 2.59 15.82
CA ALA A 388 -31.13 2.13 17.15
C ALA A 388 -30.24 1.00 17.69
N VAL A 389 -29.63 0.18 16.82
CA VAL A 389 -28.95 -1.06 17.23
C VAL A 389 -27.46 -1.02 16.90
N GLY A 390 -27.06 -0.27 15.92
CA GLY A 390 -25.69 -0.23 15.40
C GLY A 390 -25.60 -0.75 13.96
N ASN A 391 -24.40 -1.13 13.56
CA ASN A 391 -24.12 -1.60 12.21
C ASN A 391 -23.96 -3.11 12.20
N THR A 392 -24.51 -3.75 11.18
CA THR A 392 -24.33 -5.19 10.92
C THR A 392 -23.63 -5.39 9.58
N MET A 393 -22.76 -6.37 9.51
CA MET A 393 -22.05 -6.78 8.31
C MET A 393 -22.22 -8.28 8.14
N ALA A 394 -22.50 -8.71 6.93
CA ALA A 394 -22.55 -10.13 6.60
C ALA A 394 -21.79 -10.36 5.28
N TYR A 395 -20.86 -11.29 5.30
CA TYR A 395 -20.04 -11.68 4.15
C TYR A 395 -20.35 -13.12 3.80
N THR A 396 -20.66 -13.39 2.54
CA THR A 396 -20.96 -14.75 2.08
C THR A 396 -19.74 -15.29 1.34
N PHE A 397 -19.22 -16.38 1.88
CA PHE A 397 -18.08 -17.10 1.34
C PHE A 397 -18.57 -18.43 0.74
N GLY A 398 -18.12 -18.73 -0.44
CA GLY A 398 -18.47 -19.95 -1.10
C GLY A 398 -17.36 -20.48 -1.95
N GLY A 399 -17.45 -21.78 -2.23
CA GLY A 399 -16.45 -22.43 -3.01
C GLY A 399 -16.87 -22.63 -4.45
N GLN A 400 -15.89 -22.52 -5.34
CA GLN A 400 -15.89 -23.28 -6.56
C GLN A 400 -16.00 -24.77 -6.22
N MET A 401 -16.53 -25.60 -7.14
CA MET A 401 -16.67 -27.03 -6.89
C MET A 401 -15.40 -27.64 -6.26
N GLY A 402 -15.55 -28.22 -5.06
CA GLY A 402 -14.46 -28.89 -4.33
C GLY A 402 -13.85 -28.09 -3.15
N GLN A 403 -14.36 -26.91 -2.84
CA GLN A 403 -13.98 -26.21 -1.59
C GLN A 403 -14.82 -26.76 -0.42
N GLY A 404 -14.16 -26.89 0.74
CA GLY A 404 -14.74 -27.50 1.94
C GLY A 404 -15.60 -26.54 2.76
N VAL A 405 -16.06 -27.05 3.90
CA VAL A 405 -16.70 -26.24 4.94
C VAL A 405 -15.69 -25.26 5.52
N PRO A 406 -16.08 -23.99 5.80
CA PRO A 406 -15.19 -23.04 6.45
C PRO A 406 -14.72 -23.56 7.78
N LYS A 407 -13.42 -23.45 8.05
CA LYS A 407 -12.81 -23.95 9.29
C LYS A 407 -12.24 -22.81 10.12
N ARG A 408 -11.63 -21.83 9.48
CA ARG A 408 -10.95 -20.72 10.14
C ARG A 408 -11.21 -19.40 9.45
N LEU A 409 -11.38 -18.34 10.24
CA LEU A 409 -11.40 -16.96 9.76
C LEU A 409 -10.15 -16.26 10.27
N VAL A 410 -9.47 -15.56 9.38
CA VAL A 410 -8.35 -14.67 9.70
C VAL A 410 -8.65 -13.31 9.10
N TRP A 411 -8.67 -12.29 9.93
CA TRP A 411 -8.93 -10.93 9.49
C TRP A 411 -7.94 -9.97 10.13
N ASP A 412 -7.11 -9.33 9.32
CA ASP A 412 -6.19 -8.30 9.77
C ASP A 412 -6.89 -6.94 9.61
N ILE A 413 -7.22 -6.31 10.74
CA ILE A 413 -7.99 -5.06 10.80
C ILE A 413 -7.05 -3.91 11.17
N PRO A 414 -6.99 -2.81 10.38
CA PRO A 414 -6.15 -1.67 10.70
C PRO A 414 -6.63 -0.96 11.96
N THR A 415 -5.73 -0.76 12.91
CA THR A 415 -6.01 -0.08 14.16
C THR A 415 -5.47 1.35 14.18
N VAL A 416 -4.43 1.64 13.42
CA VAL A 416 -3.91 3.00 13.22
C VAL A 416 -3.88 3.30 11.73
N VAL A 417 -4.68 4.28 11.33
CA VAL A 417 -4.77 4.74 9.93
C VAL A 417 -4.42 6.22 9.87
N HIS A 418 -3.52 6.57 8.96
CA HIS A 418 -3.16 7.94 8.66
C HIS A 418 -3.62 8.33 7.26
N VAL A 419 -4.04 9.58 7.11
CA VAL A 419 -4.33 10.16 5.81
C VAL A 419 -3.10 10.88 5.30
N LEU A 420 -2.63 10.49 4.11
CA LEU A 420 -1.50 11.11 3.43
C LEU A 420 -2.01 11.97 2.27
N ASP A 421 -1.50 13.18 2.20
CA ASP A 421 -1.69 14.06 1.07
C ASP A 421 -0.74 13.68 -0.07
N ILE A 422 -1.28 13.59 -1.28
CA ILE A 422 -0.55 13.28 -2.50
C ILE A 422 -0.72 14.46 -3.46
N PRO A 423 0.11 15.52 -3.33
CA PRO A 423 0.05 16.65 -4.23
C PRO A 423 0.53 16.26 -5.63
N VAL A 424 -0.24 16.67 -6.63
CA VAL A 424 0.08 16.51 -8.04
C VAL A 424 0.05 17.86 -8.75
N ASP A 425 0.95 18.02 -9.72
CA ASP A 425 1.07 19.22 -10.55
C ASP A 425 1.46 18.78 -11.97
N PHE A 426 0.50 18.87 -12.90
CA PHE A 426 0.68 18.57 -14.31
C PHE A 426 0.50 19.84 -15.15
N LYS A 427 1.26 19.95 -16.24
CA LYS A 427 1.26 21.11 -17.13
C LYS A 427 1.16 20.69 -18.59
N GLY A 428 0.52 21.55 -19.40
CA GLY A 428 0.49 21.40 -20.85
C GLY A 428 -0.26 20.14 -21.33
N LEU A 429 -1.36 19.77 -20.64
CA LEU A 429 -2.17 18.61 -21.02
C LEU A 429 -3.08 18.95 -22.18
N ASN A 430 -3.12 18.12 -23.21
CA ASN A 430 -4.00 18.31 -24.35
C ASN A 430 -5.45 18.00 -23.99
N LEU A 431 -6.36 18.93 -24.29
CA LEU A 431 -7.82 18.84 -24.09
C LEU A 431 -8.58 18.69 -25.41
N ASP A 432 -7.91 18.27 -26.50
CA ASP A 432 -8.48 18.28 -27.83
C ASP A 432 -9.76 17.43 -27.92
N PHE A 433 -10.89 18.12 -28.06
CA PHE A 433 -12.19 17.51 -28.26
C PHE A 433 -12.41 17.00 -29.71
N ALA A 434 -11.52 17.34 -30.62
CA ALA A 434 -11.66 16.98 -32.04
C ALA A 434 -11.02 15.62 -32.38
N ASN A 435 -9.98 15.26 -31.65
CA ASN A 435 -9.28 13.98 -31.83
C ASN A 435 -9.61 13.11 -30.61
N GLY A 436 -10.61 12.25 -30.72
CA GLY A 436 -10.78 11.18 -29.73
C GLY A 436 -9.40 10.59 -29.51
N VAL A 437 -8.86 10.74 -28.29
CA VAL A 437 -7.54 10.24 -27.94
C VAL A 437 -7.54 8.77 -28.27
N ASP A 438 -6.88 8.40 -29.35
CA ASP A 438 -6.55 7.03 -29.64
C ASP A 438 -5.76 6.53 -28.43
N PRO A 439 -6.24 5.54 -27.67
CA PRO A 439 -5.46 4.99 -26.58
C PRO A 439 -4.23 4.36 -27.25
N ALA A 440 -3.16 5.13 -27.31
CA ALA A 440 -1.90 4.61 -27.81
C ALA A 440 -1.54 3.41 -26.93
N HIS A 441 -1.69 2.28 -27.56
CA HIS A 441 -1.16 0.93 -27.35
C HIS A 441 -0.66 0.55 -25.97
#